data_24787f0282b4a7f8a58d861e36c10149
#
_entry.id   24787f0282b4a7f8a58d861e36c10149
#
_cell.length_a   1.000
_cell.length_b   1.000
_cell.length_c   1.000
_cell.angle_alpha   90.00
_cell.angle_beta   90.00
_cell.angle_gamma   90.00
#
_symmetry.space_group_name_H-M   'P 1'
#
loop_
_entity.id
_entity.type
_entity.pdbx_description
1 polymer ?
#
loop_
_entity_poly.entity_id
_entity_poly.type
_entity_poly.pdbx_seq_one_letter_code
_entity_poly.pdbx_strand_id
1 'polypeptide(L)' 'LDVLSVVDKQPDNFSLNDIYKHEHYFEALHPNNNNIQAKIRQQLQIIRDMRMIEFVNRGEYHKTGLLNG' A
#
# COMPACT_ATOMS: atom_id res chain seq x y z
N LEU A 1 -10.41 -1.79 0.97
CA LEU A 1 -9.78 -1.45 -0.28
C LEU A 1 -8.60 -2.35 -0.59
N ASP A 2 -8.32 -2.54 -1.84
CA ASP A 2 -7.37 -3.54 -2.32
C ASP A 2 -5.93 -3.28 -1.89
N VAL A 3 -5.55 -2.02 -1.70
CA VAL A 3 -4.21 -1.68 -1.24
C VAL A 3 -3.97 -2.18 0.18
N LEU A 4 -4.96 -2.07 1.05
CA LEU A 4 -4.83 -2.59 2.41
C LEU A 4 -4.60 -4.10 2.42
N SER A 5 -5.28 -4.82 1.54
CA SER A 5 -5.11 -6.27 1.40
C SER A 5 -3.68 -6.62 0.97
N VAL A 6 -3.13 -5.85 0.03
CA VAL A 6 -1.75 -6.06 -0.44
C VAL A 6 -0.76 -5.72 0.67
N VAL A 7 -0.98 -4.62 1.40
CA VAL A 7 -0.12 -4.23 2.53
C VAL A 7 -0.11 -5.33 3.60
N ASP A 8 -1.26 -5.90 3.89
CA ASP A 8 -1.36 -6.96 4.89
C ASP A 8 -0.49 -8.16 4.55
N LYS A 9 -0.29 -8.43 3.27
CA LYS A 9 0.52 -9.57 2.79
C LYS A 9 2.01 -9.27 2.77
N GLN A 10 2.40 -8.01 2.96
CA GLN A 10 3.82 -7.64 2.95
C GLN A 10 4.50 -8.01 4.27
N PRO A 11 5.83 -8.16 4.29
CA PRO A 11 6.55 -8.29 5.53
C PRO A 11 6.43 -7.00 6.35
N ASP A 12 6.90 -7.02 7.60
CA ASP A 12 6.80 -5.88 8.49
C ASP A 12 7.44 -4.61 7.89
N ASN A 13 8.51 -4.78 7.14
CA ASN A 13 9.13 -3.68 6.40
C ASN A 13 8.94 -3.92 4.92
N PHE A 14 8.43 -2.92 4.21
CA PHE A 14 8.21 -3.02 2.76
C PHE A 14 8.43 -1.65 2.12
N SER A 15 8.60 -1.65 0.81
CA SER A 15 8.80 -0.41 0.05
C SER A 15 7.60 -0.11 -0.83
N LEU A 16 7.54 1.14 -1.31
CA LEU A 16 6.53 1.54 -2.27
C LEU A 16 6.61 0.69 -3.55
N ASN A 17 7.83 0.34 -3.97
CA ASN A 17 8.03 -0.53 -5.13
C ASN A 17 7.42 -1.91 -4.91
N ASP A 18 7.45 -2.42 -3.68
CA ASP A 18 6.83 -3.70 -3.38
C ASP A 18 5.33 -3.67 -3.64
N ILE A 19 4.70 -2.55 -3.37
CA ILE A 19 3.27 -2.37 -3.65
C ILE A 19 3.05 -2.19 -5.15
N TYR A 20 3.91 -1.45 -5.83
CA TYR A 20 3.79 -1.23 -7.28
C TYR A 20 3.92 -2.52 -8.08
N LYS A 21 4.58 -3.54 -7.54
CA LYS A 21 4.65 -4.85 -8.20
C LYS A 21 3.28 -5.47 -8.40
N HIS A 22 2.29 -5.03 -7.64
CA HIS A 22 0.92 -5.51 -7.75
C HIS A 22 0.06 -4.62 -8.65
N GLU A 23 0.68 -3.73 -9.44
CA GLU A 23 -0.04 -2.80 -10.29
C GLU A 23 -0.98 -3.52 -11.25
N HIS A 24 -0.55 -4.64 -11.82
CA HIS A 24 -1.40 -5.42 -12.72
C HIS A 24 -2.67 -5.93 -12.04
N TYR A 25 -2.55 -6.32 -10.78
CA TYR A 25 -3.69 -6.76 -9.99
C TYR A 25 -4.70 -5.62 -9.86
N PHE A 26 -4.22 -4.42 -9.55
CA PHE A 26 -5.11 -3.26 -9.41
C PHE A 26 -5.70 -2.83 -10.75
N GLU A 27 -4.94 -2.94 -11.83
CA GLU A 27 -5.44 -2.63 -13.16
C GLU A 27 -6.58 -3.58 -13.55
N ALA A 28 -6.45 -4.85 -13.22
CA ALA A 28 -7.48 -5.84 -13.49
C ALA A 28 -8.79 -5.54 -12.76
N LEU A 29 -8.68 -5.01 -11.53
CA LEU A 29 -9.84 -4.63 -10.73
C LEU A 29 -10.44 -3.30 -11.16
N HIS A 30 -9.63 -2.40 -11.71
CA HIS A 30 -10.05 -1.04 -12.06
C HIS A 30 -9.56 -0.68 -13.46
N PRO A 31 -10.09 -1.35 -14.51
CA PRO A 31 -9.56 -1.19 -15.87
C PRO A 31 -9.69 0.22 -16.45
N ASN A 32 -10.58 1.04 -15.89
CA ASN A 32 -10.80 2.40 -16.36
C ASN A 32 -9.96 3.44 -15.61
N ASN A 33 -9.12 3.01 -14.69
CA ASN A 33 -8.31 3.92 -13.89
C ASN A 33 -6.91 4.05 -14.51
N ASN A 34 -6.60 5.24 -15.00
CA ASN A 34 -5.33 5.49 -15.68
C ASN A 34 -4.19 5.90 -14.74
N ASN A 35 -4.48 6.08 -13.44
CA ASN A 35 -3.50 6.55 -12.47
C ASN A 35 -3.39 5.61 -11.28
N ILE A 36 -3.10 4.34 -11.57
CA ILE A 36 -3.03 3.31 -10.54
C ILE A 36 -1.98 3.66 -9.48
N GLN A 37 -0.79 4.11 -9.88
CA GLN A 37 0.26 4.43 -8.92
C GLN A 37 -0.13 5.59 -8.02
N ALA A 38 -0.80 6.60 -8.57
CA ALA A 38 -1.28 7.72 -7.77
C ALA A 38 -2.33 7.26 -6.75
N LYS A 39 -3.22 6.36 -7.16
CA LYS A 39 -4.21 5.78 -6.25
C LYS A 39 -3.56 4.97 -5.15
N ILE A 40 -2.55 4.18 -5.49
CA ILE A 40 -1.80 3.39 -4.51
C ILE A 40 -1.20 4.33 -3.45
N ARG A 41 -0.52 5.39 -3.88
CA ARG A 41 0.09 6.34 -2.96
C ARG A 41 -0.94 7.02 -2.09
N GLN A 42 -2.09 7.40 -2.65
CA GLN A 42 -3.17 8.02 -1.91
C GLN A 42 -3.68 7.09 -0.81
N GLN A 43 -3.87 5.82 -1.14
CA GLN A 43 -4.36 4.84 -0.18
C GLN A 43 -3.32 4.55 0.91
N LEU A 44 -2.05 4.48 0.54
CA LEU A 44 -0.97 4.30 1.52
C LEU A 44 -0.93 5.47 2.50
N GLN A 45 -1.17 6.69 2.02
CA GLN A 45 -1.22 7.86 2.90
C GLN A 45 -2.38 7.75 3.89
N ILE A 46 -3.54 7.31 3.44
CA ILE A 46 -4.69 7.11 4.32
C ILE A 46 -4.39 6.05 5.37
N ILE A 47 -3.80 4.93 4.96
CA ILE A 47 -3.43 3.85 5.87
C ILE A 47 -2.40 4.33 6.89
N ARG A 48 -1.45 5.14 6.46
CA ARG A 48 -0.46 5.76 7.35
C ARG A 48 -1.14 6.69 8.35
N ASP A 49 -2.09 7.50 7.89
CA ASP A 49 -2.81 8.43 8.76
C ASP A 49 -3.64 7.69 9.80
N MET A 50 -4.09 6.48 9.47
CA MET A 50 -4.76 5.59 10.40
C MET A 50 -3.79 4.87 11.34
N ARG A 51 -2.49 5.12 11.20
CA ARG A 51 -1.42 4.55 12.01
C ARG A 51 -1.26 3.04 11.87
N MET A 52 -1.74 2.48 10.79
CA MET A 52 -1.55 1.06 10.48
C MET A 52 -0.16 0.79 9.93
N ILE A 53 0.46 1.79 9.29
CA ILE A 53 1.83 1.75 8.83
C ILE A 53 2.53 3.04 9.21
N GLU A 54 3.87 3.00 9.24
CA GLU A 54 4.71 4.16 9.51
C GLU A 54 5.63 4.40 8.32
N PHE A 55 5.86 5.67 8.03
CA PHE A 55 6.85 6.09 7.06
C PHE A 55 8.22 6.05 7.74
N VAL A 56 9.09 5.17 7.27
CA VAL A 56 10.42 4.99 7.87
C VAL A 56 11.45 5.82 7.11
N ASN A 57 11.43 5.70 5.79
CA ASN A 57 12.36 6.35 4.92
C ASN A 57 11.64 6.65 3.62
N ARG A 58 12.29 7.40 2.73
CA ARG A 58 11.67 7.74 1.46
C ARG A 58 11.31 6.46 0.70
N GLY A 59 10.02 6.25 0.50
CA GLY A 59 9.51 5.06 -0.19
C GLY A 59 9.57 3.78 0.62
N GLU A 60 9.86 3.86 1.92
CA GLU A 60 9.94 2.70 2.80
C GLU A 60 8.96 2.84 3.96
N TYR A 61 8.27 1.73 4.27
CA TYR A 61 7.22 1.68 5.27
C TYR A 61 7.42 0.52 6.23
N HIS A 62 6.83 0.67 7.41
CA HIS A 62 6.85 -0.35 8.45
C HIS A 62 5.44 -0.55 8.99
N LYS A 63 5.02 -1.81 9.13
CA LYS A 63 3.74 -2.13 9.74
C LYS A 63 3.81 -1.91 11.25
N THR A 64 2.77 -1.27 11.81
CA THR A 64 2.74 -0.95 13.24
C THR A 64 2.20 -2.08 14.09
N GLY A 65 1.63 -3.11 13.47
CA GLY A 65 0.96 -4.18 14.20
C GLY A 65 -0.54 -4.00 14.33
N LEU A 66 -1.07 -2.85 14.00
CA LEU A 66 -2.53 -2.64 14.06
C LEU A 66 -3.28 -3.53 13.07
N LEU A 67 -2.63 -3.88 11.96
CA LEU A 67 -3.22 -4.79 10.97
C LEU A 67 -3.37 -6.21 11.49
N ASN A 68 -2.55 -6.58 12.47
CA ASN A 68 -2.54 -7.93 13.03
C ASN A 68 -3.31 -8.03 14.34
N GLY A 69 -3.77 -6.92 14.82
CA GLY A 69 -4.49 -6.82 16.07
C GLY A 69 -5.95 -6.70 15.89
#